data_19030433afd5dac1720802914a5046f0
#
_entry.id   19030433afd5dac1720802914a5046f0
#
_cell.length_a   1.000
_cell.length_b   1.000
_cell.length_c   1.000
_cell.angle_alpha   90.00
_cell.angle_beta   90.00
_cell.angle_gamma   90.00
#
_symmetry.space_group_name_H-M   'P 1'
#
loop_
_entity.id
_entity.type
_entity.pdbx_description
1 polymer ?
#
loop_
_entity_poly.entity_id
_entity_poly.type
_entity_poly.pdbx_seq_one_letter_code
_entity_poly.pdbx_strand_id
1 'polypeptide(L)'
;VARLLESGTVEDVVTTLNDTIFGDVVDDAFEDFQESDTLVPLENAIDRAFYEQLLTELPTGEAVGLYREFLEAEIDFRNARNALRLARSGADIDPGGYFIEGGRLFSASEMTTLVANTDELVTRIRESIYGDQLSEALEELEAADSLIDFERALESALLRYSQQLGNVHPLSISPIVAYILMKEREVTNIRAIARGREAGLSEAAIEQELVIL
;
A
#
# COMPACT_ATOMS: atom_id res chain seq x y z
N VAL A 1 4.58 3.45 -20.90
CA VAL A 1 5.50 4.30 -20.09
C VAL A 1 5.96 5.51 -20.87
N ALA A 2 6.54 5.37 -22.10
CA ALA A 2 7.04 6.53 -22.85
C ALA A 2 5.97 7.63 -23.06
N ARG A 3 4.77 7.27 -23.49
CA ARG A 3 3.65 8.21 -23.67
C ARG A 3 3.24 8.91 -22.38
N LEU A 4 3.28 8.22 -21.23
CA LEU A 4 2.98 8.82 -19.91
C LEU A 4 4.03 9.86 -19.50
N LEU A 5 5.31 9.67 -19.88
CA LEU A 5 6.37 10.65 -19.61
C LEU A 5 6.26 11.91 -20.45
N GLU A 6 5.52 11.86 -21.56
CA GLU A 6 5.24 12.98 -22.46
C GLU A 6 3.97 13.76 -22.05
N SER A 7 3.16 13.23 -21.13
CA SER A 7 1.95 13.86 -20.63
C SER A 7 2.28 15.14 -19.88
N GLY A 8 1.59 16.22 -20.20
CA GLY A 8 1.78 17.52 -19.56
C GLY A 8 0.76 17.83 -18.47
N THR A 9 -0.35 17.08 -18.44
CA THR A 9 -1.46 17.26 -17.51
C THR A 9 -1.95 15.91 -16.97
N VAL A 10 -2.73 15.93 -15.89
CA VAL A 10 -3.41 14.74 -15.36
C VAL A 10 -4.41 14.18 -16.38
N GLU A 11 -5.12 15.03 -17.11
CA GLU A 11 -6.04 14.63 -18.18
C GLU A 11 -5.33 13.87 -19.31
N ASP A 12 -4.09 14.29 -19.70
CA ASP A 12 -3.28 13.54 -20.68
C ASP A 12 -2.90 12.15 -20.16
N VAL A 13 -2.62 12.02 -18.86
CA VAL A 13 -2.35 10.72 -18.21
C VAL A 13 -3.57 9.83 -18.25
N VAL A 14 -4.74 10.32 -17.84
CA VAL A 14 -6.02 9.60 -17.88
C VAL A 14 -6.32 9.14 -19.31
N THR A 15 -6.26 10.04 -20.29
CA THR A 15 -6.44 9.69 -21.71
C THR A 15 -5.46 8.62 -22.20
N THR A 16 -4.22 8.64 -21.72
CA THR A 16 -3.21 7.62 -22.08
C THR A 16 -3.52 6.25 -21.48
N LEU A 17 -4.21 6.21 -20.34
CA LEU A 17 -4.59 4.97 -19.65
C LEU A 17 -5.89 4.35 -20.16
N ASN A 18 -6.71 5.08 -20.93
CA ASN A 18 -8.03 4.60 -21.40
C ASN A 18 -7.98 3.29 -22.21
N ASP A 19 -6.90 3.05 -22.96
CA ASP A 19 -6.70 1.80 -23.70
C ASP A 19 -6.04 0.67 -22.86
N THR A 20 -6.04 0.80 -21.54
CA THR A 20 -5.44 -0.15 -20.60
C THR A 20 -6.49 -0.74 -19.66
N ILE A 21 -6.08 -1.69 -18.80
CA ILE A 21 -6.92 -2.24 -17.72
C ILE A 21 -7.44 -1.17 -16.73
N PHE A 22 -6.88 0.03 -16.77
CA PHE A 22 -7.22 1.12 -15.87
C PHE A 22 -8.24 2.10 -16.48
N GLY A 23 -8.56 1.99 -17.78
CA GLY A 23 -9.35 3.00 -18.52
C GLY A 23 -10.65 3.37 -17.82
N ASP A 24 -11.53 2.39 -17.63
CA ASP A 24 -12.85 2.64 -17.06
C ASP A 24 -12.78 3.26 -15.64
N VAL A 25 -11.83 2.78 -14.80
CA VAL A 25 -11.74 3.24 -13.40
C VAL A 25 -11.06 4.60 -13.26
N VAL A 26 -10.15 4.98 -14.18
CA VAL A 26 -9.51 6.30 -14.11
C VAL A 26 -10.42 7.40 -14.67
N ASP A 27 -11.30 7.10 -15.62
CA ASP A 27 -12.30 8.05 -16.12
C ASP A 27 -13.28 8.43 -15.00
N ASP A 28 -13.82 7.44 -14.26
CA ASP A 28 -14.71 7.68 -13.13
C ASP A 28 -14.00 8.47 -12.01
N ALA A 29 -12.77 8.08 -11.66
CA ALA A 29 -12.00 8.74 -10.59
C ALA A 29 -11.48 10.13 -11.00
N PHE A 30 -11.47 10.47 -12.28
CA PHE A 30 -11.06 11.78 -12.76
C PHE A 30 -12.10 12.86 -12.41
N GLU A 31 -13.38 12.52 -12.35
CA GLU A 31 -14.42 13.44 -11.86
C GLU A 31 -14.15 13.83 -10.39
N ASP A 32 -13.85 12.84 -9.53
CA ASP A 32 -13.49 13.05 -8.13
C ASP A 32 -12.20 13.89 -7.98
N PHE A 33 -11.22 13.68 -8.86
CA PHE A 33 -10.00 14.48 -8.90
C PHE A 33 -10.33 15.95 -9.23
N GLN A 34 -11.20 16.21 -10.21
CA GLN A 34 -11.59 17.58 -10.58
C GLN A 34 -12.31 18.32 -9.46
N GLU A 35 -13.06 17.61 -8.61
CA GLU A 35 -13.76 18.18 -7.47
C GLU A 35 -12.84 18.43 -6.27
N SER A 36 -11.90 17.51 -6.01
CA SER A 36 -11.05 17.52 -4.80
C SER A 36 -9.67 18.17 -4.99
N ASP A 37 -9.21 18.34 -6.24
CA ASP A 37 -7.85 18.79 -6.62
C ASP A 37 -6.73 17.96 -5.97
N THR A 38 -7.00 16.68 -5.73
CA THR A 38 -6.03 15.73 -5.17
C THR A 38 -5.93 14.48 -6.03
N LEU A 39 -4.72 13.90 -6.19
CA LEU A 39 -4.50 12.67 -6.96
C LEU A 39 -4.99 11.40 -6.26
N VAL A 40 -5.41 11.49 -5.01
CA VAL A 40 -5.76 10.33 -4.18
C VAL A 40 -6.86 9.47 -4.79
N PRO A 41 -7.97 10.00 -5.35
CA PRO A 41 -8.98 9.17 -6.02
C PRO A 41 -8.42 8.36 -7.18
N LEU A 42 -7.59 8.99 -8.03
CA LEU A 42 -6.96 8.33 -9.17
C LEU A 42 -5.99 7.22 -8.74
N GLU A 43 -5.13 7.51 -7.75
CA GLU A 43 -4.19 6.53 -7.21
C GLU A 43 -4.92 5.31 -6.63
N ASN A 44 -5.98 5.53 -5.87
CA ASN A 44 -6.79 4.44 -5.31
C ASN A 44 -7.54 3.64 -6.38
N ALA A 45 -8.09 4.28 -7.40
CA ALA A 45 -8.77 3.59 -8.49
C ALA A 45 -7.80 2.67 -9.25
N ILE A 46 -6.59 3.15 -9.53
CA ILE A 46 -5.52 2.37 -10.16
C ILE A 46 -5.10 1.20 -9.27
N ASP A 47 -4.87 1.42 -7.97
CA ASP A 47 -4.50 0.37 -7.02
C ASP A 47 -5.59 -0.72 -6.96
N ARG A 48 -6.87 -0.35 -6.84
CA ARG A 48 -7.98 -1.31 -6.82
C ARG A 48 -8.04 -2.14 -8.11
N ALA A 49 -8.01 -1.49 -9.27
CA ALA A 49 -8.06 -2.19 -10.56
C ALA A 49 -6.86 -3.13 -10.75
N PHE A 50 -5.67 -2.72 -10.30
CA PHE A 50 -4.47 -3.54 -10.36
C PHE A 50 -4.61 -4.83 -9.53
N TYR A 51 -5.02 -4.73 -8.26
CA TYR A 51 -5.17 -5.92 -7.41
C TYR A 51 -6.33 -6.81 -7.83
N GLU A 52 -7.45 -6.25 -8.27
CA GLU A 52 -8.58 -7.00 -8.81
C GLU A 52 -8.17 -7.83 -10.03
N GLN A 53 -7.49 -7.20 -10.99
CA GLN A 53 -6.93 -7.89 -12.15
C GLN A 53 -5.97 -9.00 -11.73
N LEU A 54 -5.04 -8.69 -10.83
CA LEU A 54 -4.02 -9.62 -10.39
C LEU A 54 -4.62 -10.85 -9.72
N LEU A 55 -5.61 -10.66 -8.83
CA LEU A 55 -6.30 -11.76 -8.15
C LEU A 55 -7.17 -12.59 -9.11
N THR A 56 -7.80 -11.94 -10.10
CA THR A 56 -8.64 -12.59 -11.11
C THR A 56 -7.81 -13.45 -12.07
N GLU A 57 -6.64 -12.98 -12.46
CA GLU A 57 -5.75 -13.70 -13.39
C GLU A 57 -4.89 -14.78 -12.70
N LEU A 58 -4.90 -14.83 -11.37
CA LEU A 58 -4.15 -15.86 -10.66
C LEU A 58 -4.65 -17.26 -11.03
N PRO A 59 -3.75 -18.15 -11.52
CA PRO A 59 -4.10 -19.53 -11.75
C PRO A 59 -4.60 -20.22 -10.47
N THR A 60 -5.44 -21.23 -10.64
CA THR A 60 -5.84 -22.09 -9.53
C THR A 60 -4.79 -23.19 -9.33
N GLY A 61 -4.43 -23.48 -8.08
CA GLY A 61 -3.51 -24.56 -7.74
C GLY A 61 -2.67 -24.30 -6.50
N GLU A 62 -2.17 -25.36 -5.90
CA GLU A 62 -1.40 -25.33 -4.65
C GLU A 62 -0.10 -24.51 -4.78
N ALA A 63 0.55 -24.56 -5.94
CA ALA A 63 1.79 -23.81 -6.19
C ALA A 63 1.60 -22.28 -6.16
N VAL A 64 0.38 -21.80 -6.40
CA VAL A 64 0.04 -20.36 -6.41
C VAL A 64 -0.52 -19.91 -5.06
N GLY A 65 -0.86 -20.85 -4.17
CA GLY A 65 -1.46 -20.55 -2.87
C GLY A 65 -0.62 -19.56 -2.04
N LEU A 66 0.69 -19.76 -1.98
CA LEU A 66 1.62 -18.88 -1.25
C LEU A 66 1.73 -17.48 -1.86
N TYR A 67 1.63 -17.37 -3.18
CA TYR A 67 1.63 -16.07 -3.83
C TYR A 67 0.31 -15.33 -3.57
N ARG A 68 -0.80 -16.05 -3.59
CA ARG A 68 -2.10 -15.49 -3.19
C ARG A 68 -2.08 -15.01 -1.74
N GLU A 69 -1.54 -15.82 -0.83
CA GLU A 69 -1.40 -15.45 0.60
C GLU A 69 -0.57 -14.16 0.78
N PHE A 70 0.50 -14.03 0.00
CA PHE A 70 1.30 -12.80 -0.01
C PHE A 70 0.49 -11.60 -0.53
N LEU A 71 -0.25 -11.74 -1.65
CA LEU A 71 -1.08 -10.65 -2.19
C LEU A 71 -2.20 -10.24 -1.24
N GLU A 72 -2.85 -11.19 -0.58
CA GLU A 72 -3.87 -10.94 0.43
C GLU A 72 -3.28 -10.12 1.60
N ALA A 73 -2.07 -10.45 2.05
CA ALA A 73 -1.36 -9.68 3.07
C ALA A 73 -0.98 -8.27 2.59
N GLU A 74 -0.50 -8.13 1.36
CA GLU A 74 -0.17 -6.82 0.77
C GLU A 74 -1.40 -5.93 0.70
N ILE A 75 -2.55 -6.47 0.28
CA ILE A 75 -3.84 -5.76 0.26
C ILE A 75 -4.25 -5.35 1.68
N ASP A 76 -4.14 -6.25 2.66
CA ASP A 76 -4.48 -5.96 4.05
C ASP A 76 -3.64 -4.82 4.62
N PHE A 77 -2.33 -4.80 4.35
CA PHE A 77 -1.44 -3.73 4.82
C PHE A 77 -1.74 -2.40 4.12
N ARG A 78 -2.10 -2.41 2.84
CA ARG A 78 -2.57 -1.21 2.13
C ARG A 78 -3.88 -0.69 2.69
N ASN A 79 -4.84 -1.56 2.91
CA ASN A 79 -6.13 -1.21 3.52
C ASN A 79 -5.95 -0.65 4.94
N ALA A 80 -5.09 -1.26 5.76
CA ALA A 80 -4.76 -0.75 7.08
C ALA A 80 -4.17 0.68 7.01
N ARG A 81 -3.24 0.93 6.09
CA ARG A 81 -2.69 2.26 5.85
C ARG A 81 -3.75 3.26 5.42
N ASN A 82 -4.59 2.88 4.45
CA ASN A 82 -5.66 3.74 3.95
C ASN A 82 -6.67 4.08 5.04
N ALA A 83 -7.10 3.08 5.84
CA ALA A 83 -8.00 3.28 6.96
C ALA A 83 -7.45 4.26 8.00
N LEU A 84 -6.18 4.14 8.36
CA LEU A 84 -5.55 5.04 9.33
C LEU A 84 -5.35 6.45 8.78
N ARG A 85 -5.03 6.60 7.50
CA ARG A 85 -4.98 7.90 6.82
C ARG A 85 -6.34 8.59 6.86
N LEU A 86 -7.41 7.87 6.52
CA LEU A 86 -8.78 8.38 6.54
C LEU A 86 -9.20 8.76 7.97
N ALA A 87 -8.98 7.88 8.94
CA ALA A 87 -9.31 8.15 10.35
C ALA A 87 -8.63 9.43 10.89
N ARG A 88 -7.39 9.68 10.50
CA ARG A 88 -6.63 10.86 10.94
C ARG A 88 -6.93 12.12 10.14
N SER A 89 -7.36 11.99 8.88
CA SER A 89 -7.65 13.17 8.04
C SER A 89 -8.82 13.99 8.57
N GLY A 90 -9.76 13.37 9.28
CA GLY A 90 -11.01 13.98 9.73
C GLY A 90 -11.89 14.47 8.58
N ALA A 91 -11.57 14.09 7.34
CA ALA A 91 -12.33 14.48 6.16
C ALA A 91 -13.58 13.60 6.04
N ASP A 92 -14.67 14.20 5.60
CA ASP A 92 -15.92 13.50 5.28
C ASP A 92 -15.79 12.82 3.91
N ILE A 93 -15.01 11.74 3.88
CA ILE A 93 -14.70 10.97 2.67
C ILE A 93 -15.30 9.58 2.83
N ASP A 94 -15.94 9.05 1.77
CA ASP A 94 -16.42 7.67 1.78
C ASP A 94 -15.24 6.67 1.82
N PRO A 95 -15.06 5.93 2.93
CA PRO A 95 -13.98 4.96 3.04
C PRO A 95 -14.09 3.80 2.04
N GLY A 96 -15.29 3.52 1.51
CA GLY A 96 -15.51 2.46 0.53
C GLY A 96 -14.71 2.67 -0.76
N GLY A 97 -14.53 3.93 -1.19
CA GLY A 97 -13.71 4.28 -2.34
C GLY A 97 -12.22 3.95 -2.19
N TYR A 98 -11.75 3.78 -0.96
CA TYR A 98 -10.33 3.54 -0.63
C TYR A 98 -10.04 2.08 -0.28
N PHE A 99 -11.06 1.24 -0.27
CA PHE A 99 -10.92 -0.16 0.07
C PHE A 99 -10.54 -0.99 -1.16
N ILE A 100 -9.53 -1.85 -0.99
CA ILE A 100 -9.08 -2.82 -1.99
C ILE A 100 -9.62 -4.19 -1.58
N GLU A 101 -10.43 -4.81 -2.44
CA GLU A 101 -10.98 -6.15 -2.22
C GLU A 101 -9.88 -7.22 -2.28
N GLY A 102 -10.05 -8.31 -1.53
CA GLY A 102 -9.18 -9.49 -1.59
C GLY A 102 -8.26 -9.71 -0.40
N GLY A 103 -8.24 -8.79 0.58
CA GLY A 103 -7.57 -9.01 1.85
C GLY A 103 -8.37 -9.92 2.80
N ARG A 104 -7.78 -10.24 3.96
CA ARG A 104 -8.38 -11.09 5.02
C ARG A 104 -8.67 -10.35 6.31
N LEU A 105 -8.13 -9.14 6.47
CA LEU A 105 -8.17 -8.44 7.75
C LEU A 105 -9.56 -7.92 8.07
N PHE A 106 -10.22 -7.31 7.09
CA PHE A 106 -11.58 -6.78 7.19
C PHE A 106 -12.21 -6.59 5.80
N SER A 107 -13.53 -6.52 5.79
CA SER A 107 -14.32 -6.21 4.60
C SER A 107 -14.48 -4.70 4.41
N ALA A 108 -14.96 -4.26 3.25
CA ALA A 108 -15.26 -2.86 2.97
C ALA A 108 -16.22 -2.25 3.99
N SER A 109 -17.28 -2.99 4.38
CA SER A 109 -18.26 -2.51 5.37
C SER A 109 -17.67 -2.38 6.78
N GLU A 110 -16.78 -3.27 7.18
CA GLU A 110 -16.05 -3.17 8.44
C GLU A 110 -15.08 -1.99 8.42
N MET A 111 -14.36 -1.77 7.32
CA MET A 111 -13.47 -0.63 7.17
C MET A 111 -14.20 0.70 7.36
N THR A 112 -15.37 0.88 6.76
CA THR A 112 -16.19 2.08 6.92
C THR A 112 -16.54 2.35 8.39
N THR A 113 -16.79 1.28 9.16
CA THR A 113 -17.09 1.40 10.60
C THR A 113 -15.82 1.70 11.41
N LEU A 114 -14.70 1.03 11.11
CA LEU A 114 -13.45 1.13 11.85
C LEU A 114 -12.73 2.47 11.64
N VAL A 115 -12.85 3.09 10.47
CA VAL A 115 -12.29 4.42 10.18
C VAL A 115 -12.86 5.48 11.13
N ALA A 116 -14.13 5.32 11.56
CA ALA A 116 -14.74 6.21 12.54
C ALA A 116 -14.25 5.99 13.97
N ASN A 117 -13.55 4.86 14.24
CA ASN A 117 -13.05 4.48 15.56
C ASN A 117 -11.62 3.94 15.47
N THR A 118 -10.65 4.85 15.55
CA THR A 118 -9.23 4.53 15.39
C THR A 118 -8.72 3.52 16.42
N ASP A 119 -9.19 3.55 17.65
CA ASP A 119 -8.75 2.61 18.71
C ASP A 119 -9.22 1.19 18.40
N GLU A 120 -10.44 1.05 17.88
CA GLU A 120 -10.97 -0.24 17.45
C GLU A 120 -10.24 -0.77 16.22
N LEU A 121 -9.91 0.11 15.26
CA LEU A 121 -9.11 -0.24 14.09
C LEU A 121 -7.73 -0.76 14.51
N VAL A 122 -7.03 -0.05 15.38
CA VAL A 122 -5.72 -0.48 15.92
C VAL A 122 -5.83 -1.82 16.65
N THR A 123 -6.87 -2.00 17.47
CA THR A 123 -7.14 -3.26 18.16
C THR A 123 -7.37 -4.40 17.18
N ARG A 124 -8.17 -4.18 16.14
CA ARG A 124 -8.46 -5.19 15.11
C ARG A 124 -7.20 -5.61 14.34
N ILE A 125 -6.34 -4.65 14.00
CA ILE A 125 -5.05 -4.95 13.36
C ILE A 125 -4.17 -5.76 14.31
N ARG A 126 -4.10 -5.39 15.59
CA ARG A 126 -3.30 -6.09 16.62
C ARG A 126 -3.75 -7.53 16.84
N GLU A 127 -5.04 -7.80 16.84
CA GLU A 127 -5.62 -9.12 17.03
C GLU A 127 -5.63 -9.98 15.76
N SER A 128 -5.20 -9.44 14.63
CA SER A 128 -5.15 -10.14 13.35
C SER A 128 -3.99 -11.14 13.29
N ILE A 129 -4.00 -11.94 12.21
CA ILE A 129 -2.89 -12.87 11.89
C ILE A 129 -1.55 -12.16 11.67
N TYR A 130 -1.56 -10.84 11.46
CA TYR A 130 -0.37 -10.00 11.24
C TYR A 130 0.03 -9.23 12.50
N GLY A 131 -0.67 -9.40 13.62
CA GLY A 131 -0.47 -8.61 14.83
C GLY A 131 0.98 -8.60 15.31
N ASP A 132 1.65 -9.75 15.28
CA ASP A 132 3.05 -9.86 15.67
C ASP A 132 3.98 -9.08 14.72
N GLN A 133 3.72 -9.11 13.41
CA GLN A 133 4.51 -8.40 12.40
C GLN A 133 4.26 -6.89 12.41
N LEU A 134 3.09 -6.48 12.86
CA LEU A 134 2.67 -5.08 12.94
C LEU A 134 2.84 -4.47 14.34
N SER A 135 3.29 -5.23 15.34
CA SER A 135 3.38 -4.77 16.74
C SER A 135 4.20 -3.48 16.88
N GLU A 136 5.37 -3.42 16.24
CA GLU A 136 6.24 -2.24 16.22
C GLU A 136 5.55 -1.03 15.55
N ALA A 137 4.87 -1.25 14.40
CA ALA A 137 4.11 -0.23 13.70
C ALA A 137 2.94 0.32 14.55
N LEU A 138 2.26 -0.57 15.29
CA LEU A 138 1.15 -0.18 16.16
C LEU A 138 1.64 0.58 17.39
N GLU A 139 2.79 0.20 17.97
CA GLU A 139 3.42 0.95 19.07
C GLU A 139 3.87 2.35 18.60
N GLU A 140 4.47 2.44 17.42
CA GLU A 140 4.84 3.72 16.80
C GLU A 140 3.60 4.58 16.52
N LEU A 141 2.50 4.00 16.03
CA LEU A 141 1.25 4.72 15.81
C LEU A 141 0.64 5.25 17.11
N GLU A 142 0.65 4.47 18.17
CA GLU A 142 0.16 4.87 19.50
C GLU A 142 1.04 5.96 20.12
N ALA A 143 2.34 5.93 19.86
CA ALA A 143 3.32 6.86 20.39
C ALA A 143 3.53 8.11 19.55
N ALA A 144 3.16 8.09 18.27
CA ALA A 144 3.56 9.10 17.31
C ALA A 144 2.43 10.02 16.85
N ASP A 145 2.81 11.29 16.68
CA ASP A 145 2.01 12.30 15.95
C ASP A 145 2.17 12.16 14.41
N SER A 146 3.04 11.25 13.93
CA SER A 146 3.41 11.15 12.51
C SER A 146 2.86 9.89 11.83
N LEU A 147 2.09 10.10 10.74
CA LEU A 147 1.62 9.03 9.86
C LEU A 147 2.77 8.41 9.05
N ILE A 148 3.83 9.17 8.77
CA ILE A 148 4.98 8.73 7.96
C ILE A 148 5.71 7.57 8.64
N ASP A 149 5.93 7.64 9.96
CA ASP A 149 6.59 6.58 10.72
C ASP A 149 5.77 5.29 10.69
N PHE A 150 4.43 5.43 10.81
CA PHE A 150 3.54 4.28 10.71
C PHE A 150 3.57 3.62 9.33
N GLU A 151 3.54 4.39 8.25
CA GLU A 151 3.63 3.85 6.88
C GLU A 151 4.93 3.10 6.66
N ARG A 152 6.04 3.63 7.17
CA ARG A 152 7.36 3.01 7.10
C ARG A 152 7.42 1.68 7.87
N ALA A 153 6.81 1.65 9.05
CA ALA A 153 6.71 0.43 9.84
C ALA A 153 5.82 -0.62 9.17
N LEU A 154 4.71 -0.23 8.53
CA LEU A 154 3.88 -1.14 7.72
C LEU A 154 4.67 -1.74 6.55
N GLU A 155 5.45 -0.92 5.83
CA GLU A 155 6.29 -1.40 4.73
C GLU A 155 7.36 -2.37 5.23
N SER A 156 7.99 -2.07 6.36
CA SER A 156 8.95 -2.97 7.01
C SER A 156 8.28 -4.30 7.41
N ALA A 157 7.07 -4.25 7.98
CA ALA A 157 6.34 -5.44 8.37
C ALA A 157 5.98 -6.33 7.16
N LEU A 158 5.52 -5.74 6.04
CA LEU A 158 5.25 -6.50 4.81
C LEU A 158 6.53 -7.17 4.27
N LEU A 159 7.64 -6.46 4.30
CA LEU A 159 8.91 -6.99 3.84
C LEU A 159 9.40 -8.16 4.71
N ARG A 160 9.30 -8.04 6.04
CA ARG A 160 9.59 -9.12 7.00
C ARG A 160 8.68 -10.33 6.77
N TYR A 161 7.38 -10.10 6.56
CA TYR A 161 6.41 -11.15 6.26
C TYR A 161 6.77 -11.91 4.99
N SER A 162 7.11 -11.20 3.90
CA SER A 162 7.52 -11.82 2.65
C SER A 162 8.80 -12.65 2.78
N GLN A 163 9.77 -12.18 3.57
CA GLN A 163 10.99 -12.94 3.88
C GLN A 163 10.68 -14.20 4.68
N GLN A 164 9.79 -14.12 5.66
CA GLN A 164 9.36 -15.27 6.45
C GLN A 164 8.72 -16.35 5.57
N LEU A 165 7.80 -15.96 4.67
CA LEU A 165 7.22 -16.87 3.68
C LEU A 165 8.31 -17.53 2.80
N GLY A 166 9.29 -16.75 2.35
CA GLY A 166 10.42 -17.24 1.57
C GLY A 166 11.30 -18.24 2.32
N ASN A 167 11.54 -18.00 3.61
CA ASN A 167 12.35 -18.87 4.47
C ASN A 167 11.62 -20.17 4.81
N VAL A 168 10.33 -20.11 5.08
CA VAL A 168 9.50 -21.29 5.40
C VAL A 168 9.27 -22.15 4.16
N HIS A 169 9.16 -21.53 2.99
CA HIS A 169 8.87 -22.20 1.72
C HIS A 169 9.94 -21.95 0.65
N PRO A 170 11.19 -22.42 0.85
CA PRO A 170 12.34 -22.04 0.02
C PRO A 170 12.28 -22.56 -1.41
N LEU A 171 11.44 -23.56 -1.71
CA LEU A 171 11.24 -24.12 -3.04
C LEU A 171 9.99 -23.60 -3.75
N SER A 172 9.34 -22.57 -3.19
CA SER A 172 8.17 -21.92 -3.77
C SER A 172 8.54 -20.64 -4.54
N ILE A 173 7.54 -19.88 -4.97
CA ILE A 173 7.71 -18.53 -5.55
C ILE A 173 8.09 -17.49 -4.48
N SER A 174 7.81 -17.74 -3.20
CA SER A 174 7.96 -16.76 -2.12
C SER A 174 9.37 -16.15 -2.00
N PRO A 175 10.48 -16.91 -2.14
CA PRO A 175 11.83 -16.32 -2.15
C PRO A 175 12.06 -15.34 -3.30
N ILE A 176 11.43 -15.56 -4.45
CA ILE A 176 11.54 -14.66 -5.61
C ILE A 176 10.79 -13.36 -5.32
N VAL A 177 9.56 -13.45 -4.80
CA VAL A 177 8.76 -12.29 -4.39
C VAL A 177 9.50 -11.48 -3.33
N ALA A 178 9.98 -12.12 -2.27
CA ALA A 178 10.78 -11.48 -1.23
C ALA A 178 12.01 -10.75 -1.80
N TYR A 179 12.72 -11.37 -2.73
CA TYR A 179 13.87 -10.75 -3.38
C TYR A 179 13.48 -9.51 -4.19
N ILE A 180 12.38 -9.56 -4.95
CA ILE A 180 11.90 -8.41 -5.74
C ILE A 180 11.55 -7.24 -4.82
N LEU A 181 10.80 -7.47 -3.75
CA LEU A 181 10.44 -6.45 -2.76
C LEU A 181 11.66 -5.84 -2.08
N MET A 182 12.63 -6.67 -1.72
CA MET A 182 13.90 -6.18 -1.15
C MET A 182 14.65 -5.28 -2.15
N LYS A 183 14.66 -5.63 -3.44
CA LYS A 183 15.30 -4.82 -4.47
C LYS A 183 14.55 -3.52 -4.74
N GLU A 184 13.24 -3.54 -4.75
CA GLU A 184 12.41 -2.34 -4.84
C GLU A 184 12.69 -1.39 -3.67
N ARG A 185 12.78 -1.93 -2.46
CA ARG A 185 13.13 -1.17 -1.27
C ARG A 185 14.54 -0.60 -1.32
N GLU A 186 15.51 -1.38 -1.75
CA GLU A 186 16.88 -0.90 -1.97
C GLU A 186 16.92 0.30 -2.92
N VAL A 187 16.20 0.23 -4.05
CA VAL A 187 16.11 1.34 -5.00
C VAL A 187 15.43 2.56 -4.37
N THR A 188 14.37 2.37 -3.60
CA THR A 188 13.67 3.46 -2.89
C THR A 188 14.59 4.12 -1.86
N ASN A 189 15.33 3.33 -1.07
CA ASN A 189 16.30 3.84 -0.11
C ASN A 189 17.42 4.64 -0.81
N ILE A 190 17.95 4.14 -1.93
CA ILE A 190 18.97 4.88 -2.70
C ILE A 190 18.42 6.22 -3.19
N ARG A 191 17.17 6.25 -3.65
CA ARG A 191 16.52 7.50 -4.08
C ARG A 191 16.32 8.47 -2.90
N ALA A 192 15.91 7.97 -1.74
CA ALA A 192 15.76 8.76 -0.52
C ALA A 192 17.11 9.39 -0.11
N ILE A 193 18.19 8.60 -0.10
CA ILE A 193 19.55 9.09 0.17
C ILE A 193 19.95 10.18 -0.81
N ALA A 194 19.77 9.95 -2.12
CA ALA A 194 20.15 10.91 -3.15
C ALA A 194 19.40 12.24 -3.00
N ARG A 195 18.07 12.17 -2.84
CA ARG A 195 17.21 13.36 -2.64
C ARG A 195 17.53 14.09 -1.34
N GLY A 196 17.73 13.34 -0.24
CA GLY A 196 18.11 13.92 1.05
C GLY A 196 19.45 14.66 1.01
N ARG A 197 20.45 14.10 0.31
CA ARG A 197 21.74 14.77 0.09
C ARG A 197 21.59 16.00 -0.78
N GLU A 198 20.82 15.94 -1.86
CA GLU A 198 20.53 17.08 -2.73
C GLU A 198 19.81 18.20 -1.98
N ALA A 199 18.88 17.87 -1.10
CA ALA A 199 18.15 18.81 -0.25
C ALA A 199 18.99 19.32 0.94
N GLY A 200 20.21 18.83 1.15
CA GLY A 200 21.09 19.24 2.25
C GLY A 200 20.67 18.73 3.63
N LEU A 201 19.89 17.65 3.69
CA LEU A 201 19.47 17.05 4.95
C LEU A 201 20.66 16.44 5.69
N SER A 202 20.59 16.41 7.03
CA SER A 202 21.57 15.72 7.87
C SER A 202 21.53 14.20 7.64
N GLU A 203 22.62 13.52 7.96
CA GLU A 203 22.69 12.07 7.85
C GLU A 203 21.60 11.38 8.71
N ALA A 204 21.41 11.83 9.94
CA ALA A 204 20.36 11.34 10.83
C ALA A 204 18.95 11.53 10.26
N ALA A 205 18.68 12.67 9.58
CA ALA A 205 17.39 12.89 8.94
C ALA A 205 17.19 11.98 7.72
N ILE A 206 18.26 11.68 6.97
CA ILE A 206 18.20 10.74 5.86
C ILE A 206 17.99 9.31 6.39
N GLU A 207 18.72 8.90 7.43
CA GLU A 207 18.55 7.57 8.03
C GLU A 207 17.13 7.33 8.53
N GLN A 208 16.46 8.35 9.06
CA GLN A 208 15.05 8.25 9.47
C GLN A 208 14.07 7.98 8.31
N GLU A 209 14.45 8.30 7.08
CA GLU A 209 13.65 8.05 5.88
C GLU A 209 13.87 6.64 5.28
N LEU A 210 14.85 5.89 5.78
CA LEU A 210 15.19 4.59 5.23
C LEU A 210 14.40 3.47 5.91
N VAL A 211 13.95 2.50 5.13
CA VAL A 211 13.45 1.22 5.64
C VAL A 211 14.61 0.22 5.60
N ILE A 212 15.17 -0.06 6.77
CA ILE A 212 16.29 -1.00 6.96
C ILE A 212 15.76 -2.17 7.79
N LEU A 213 16.03 -3.41 7.33
CA LEU A 213 15.65 -4.66 8.01
C LEU A 213 16.77 -5.13 8.95
#